data_e43b8bc2398546cf0c99df83705cef79
#
_entry.id   e43b8bc2398546cf0c99df83705cef79
#
_cell.length_a   1.000
_cell.length_b   1.000
_cell.length_c   1.000
_cell.angle_alpha   90.00
_cell.angle_beta   90.00
_cell.angle_gamma   90.00
#
_symmetry.space_group_name_H-M   'P 1'
#
loop_
_entity.id
_entity.type
_entity.pdbx_description
1 polymer ?
#
loop_
_entity_poly.entity_id
_entity_poly.type
_entity_poly.pdbx_seq_one_letter_code
_entity_poly.pdbx_strand_id
1 'polypeptide(L)'
;MDMGLFDFSIGANIILSAIVGCQLATTFELGYFGLVVGSIATGALVGLCNGFFYVKLRIPSMIVTAGLALIYESIANYMAGGVEQTLPSSLRALGQMPGNIILAVITFIIAYGILNYTKFGTYTYAIGSDEFVAKNMGINVDKFKVLAFILSGAFFGAMAVLTISYGSSMVAVTG
;
A
#
# COMPACT_ATOMS: atom_id res chain seq x y z
N MET A 1 16.98 10.12 -7.09
CA MET A 1 16.27 11.42 -7.09
C MET A 1 14.81 11.12 -6.95
N ASP A 2 14.17 11.68 -5.93
CA ASP A 2 12.79 11.33 -5.57
C ASP A 2 11.86 12.42 -6.10
N MET A 3 10.63 12.03 -6.48
CA MET A 3 9.59 13.00 -6.89
C MET A 3 9.15 13.94 -5.75
N GLY A 4 9.84 13.94 -4.61
CA GLY A 4 9.49 14.71 -3.41
C GLY A 4 8.18 14.27 -2.77
N LEU A 5 7.73 13.03 -3.03
CA LEU A 5 6.53 12.47 -2.46
C LEU A 5 6.87 11.75 -1.16
N PHE A 6 6.29 12.22 -0.06
CA PHE A 6 6.36 11.55 1.23
C PHE A 6 4.98 11.02 1.58
N ASP A 7 4.92 9.80 2.09
CA ASP A 7 3.68 9.16 2.50
C ASP A 7 3.75 8.81 4.00
N PHE A 8 2.99 9.53 4.81
CA PHE A 8 2.86 9.26 6.25
C PHE A 8 1.75 8.27 6.57
N SER A 9 0.97 7.85 5.57
CA SER A 9 -0.12 6.89 5.77
C SER A 9 0.32 5.43 5.72
N ILE A 10 1.62 5.14 5.61
CA ILE A 10 2.17 3.78 5.45
C ILE A 10 1.64 2.84 6.52
N GLY A 11 1.76 3.23 7.81
CA GLY A 11 1.29 2.41 8.93
C GLY A 11 -0.20 2.13 8.87
N ALA A 12 -1.00 3.18 8.68
CA ALA A 12 -2.45 3.07 8.56
C ALA A 12 -2.88 2.23 7.35
N ASN A 13 -2.17 2.37 6.22
CA ASN A 13 -2.42 1.57 5.02
C ASN A 13 -2.15 0.08 5.28
N ILE A 14 -1.03 -0.25 5.93
CA ILE A 14 -0.68 -1.65 6.26
C ILE A 14 -1.75 -2.24 7.18
N ILE A 15 -2.16 -1.53 8.23
CA ILE A 15 -3.17 -2.00 9.19
C ILE A 15 -4.51 -2.22 8.49
N LEU A 16 -5.00 -1.25 7.75
CA LEU A 16 -6.28 -1.34 7.04
C LEU A 16 -6.25 -2.47 6.00
N SER A 17 -5.18 -2.58 5.21
CA SER A 17 -4.99 -3.64 4.21
C SER A 17 -4.94 -5.02 4.85
N ALA A 18 -4.30 -5.17 6.01
CA ALA A 18 -4.23 -6.43 6.74
C ALA A 18 -5.60 -6.85 7.29
N ILE A 19 -6.37 -5.91 7.85
CA ILE A 19 -7.71 -6.19 8.38
C ILE A 19 -8.66 -6.61 7.25
N VAL A 20 -8.71 -5.85 6.15
CA VAL A 20 -9.56 -6.19 5.00
C VAL A 20 -9.16 -7.53 4.39
N GLY A 21 -7.86 -7.78 4.19
CA GLY A 21 -7.37 -9.05 3.67
C GLY A 21 -7.72 -10.22 4.60
N CYS A 22 -7.57 -10.04 5.90
CA CYS A 22 -7.94 -11.05 6.91
C CYS A 22 -9.45 -11.35 6.87
N GLN A 23 -10.30 -10.34 6.82
CA GLN A 23 -11.75 -10.51 6.75
C GLN A 23 -12.18 -11.21 5.46
N LEU A 24 -11.58 -10.86 4.31
CA LEU A 24 -11.87 -11.55 3.05
C LEU A 24 -11.40 -13.01 3.09
N ALA A 25 -10.29 -13.30 3.74
CA ALA A 25 -9.77 -14.65 3.86
C ALA A 25 -10.61 -15.53 4.78
N THR A 26 -11.13 -14.96 5.87
CA THR A 26 -11.82 -15.71 6.94
C THR A 26 -13.33 -15.68 6.82
N THR A 27 -13.93 -14.49 6.66
CA THR A 27 -15.39 -14.32 6.62
C THR A 27 -16.00 -14.77 5.29
N PHE A 28 -15.29 -14.50 4.19
CA PHE A 28 -15.74 -14.93 2.84
C PHE A 28 -15.12 -16.26 2.40
N GLU A 29 -14.36 -16.92 3.27
CA GLU A 29 -13.72 -18.22 3.03
C GLU A 29 -12.81 -18.26 1.77
N LEU A 30 -12.33 -17.10 1.32
CA LEU A 30 -11.47 -17.00 0.12
C LEU A 30 -10.02 -17.46 0.38
N GLY A 31 -9.66 -17.80 1.62
CA GLY A 31 -8.36 -18.33 1.98
C GLY A 31 -7.20 -17.40 1.60
N TYR A 32 -6.11 -17.98 1.09
CA TYR A 32 -4.92 -17.22 0.67
C TYR A 32 -5.21 -16.20 -0.44
N PHE A 33 -6.12 -16.51 -1.35
CA PHE A 33 -6.48 -15.61 -2.43
C PHE A 33 -7.12 -14.33 -1.88
N GLY A 34 -8.08 -14.46 -0.96
CA GLY A 34 -8.71 -13.32 -0.28
C GLY A 34 -7.70 -12.48 0.51
N LEU A 35 -6.77 -13.14 1.20
CA LEU A 35 -5.73 -12.46 1.96
C LEU A 35 -4.81 -11.62 1.05
N VAL A 36 -4.24 -12.22 0.02
CA VAL A 36 -3.25 -11.55 -0.85
C VAL A 36 -3.92 -10.49 -1.72
N VAL A 37 -4.96 -10.88 -2.46
CA VAL A 37 -5.64 -9.95 -3.38
C VAL A 37 -6.36 -8.85 -2.62
N GLY A 38 -7.03 -9.18 -1.51
CA GLY A 38 -7.72 -8.21 -0.67
C GLY A 38 -6.77 -7.17 -0.08
N SER A 39 -5.64 -7.61 0.48
CA SER A 39 -4.65 -6.68 1.04
C SER A 39 -4.02 -5.79 -0.03
N ILE A 40 -3.62 -6.34 -1.18
CA ILE A 40 -3.01 -5.57 -2.27
C ILE A 40 -4.00 -4.59 -2.87
N ALA A 41 -5.25 -5.03 -3.12
CA ALA A 41 -6.30 -4.16 -3.66
C ALA A 41 -6.62 -3.01 -2.72
N THR A 42 -6.77 -3.28 -1.41
CA THR A 42 -7.01 -2.26 -0.40
C THR A 42 -5.84 -1.28 -0.33
N GLY A 43 -4.61 -1.76 -0.30
CA GLY A 43 -3.43 -0.91 -0.32
C GLY A 43 -3.35 -0.01 -1.55
N ALA A 44 -3.68 -0.55 -2.74
CA ALA A 44 -3.73 0.22 -3.97
C ALA A 44 -4.85 1.28 -3.95
N LEU A 45 -6.04 0.97 -3.38
CA LEU A 45 -7.14 1.93 -3.22
C LEU A 45 -6.77 3.06 -2.26
N VAL A 46 -6.12 2.76 -1.15
CA VAL A 46 -5.58 3.76 -0.23
C VAL A 46 -4.57 4.65 -0.96
N GLY A 47 -3.64 4.06 -1.72
CA GLY A 47 -2.70 4.80 -2.55
C GLY A 47 -3.39 5.68 -3.60
N LEU A 48 -4.46 5.19 -4.24
CA LEU A 48 -5.27 5.98 -5.17
C LEU A 48 -5.89 7.19 -4.48
N CYS A 49 -6.47 7.01 -3.28
CA CYS A 49 -7.02 8.11 -2.48
C CYS A 49 -5.94 9.13 -2.14
N ASN A 50 -4.79 8.70 -1.64
CA ASN A 50 -3.66 9.57 -1.33
C ASN A 50 -3.23 10.40 -2.55
N GLY A 51 -3.01 9.73 -3.69
CA GLY A 51 -2.61 10.38 -4.93
C GLY A 51 -3.66 11.34 -5.47
N PHE A 52 -4.93 10.96 -5.42
CA PHE A 52 -6.04 11.81 -5.86
C PHE A 52 -6.14 13.10 -5.04
N PHE A 53 -6.16 12.98 -3.70
CA PHE A 53 -6.24 14.15 -2.84
C PHE A 53 -4.99 15.02 -2.93
N TYR A 54 -3.80 14.42 -3.03
CA TYR A 54 -2.56 15.16 -3.22
C TYR A 54 -2.59 16.04 -4.48
N VAL A 55 -2.96 15.48 -5.62
CA VAL A 55 -3.02 16.21 -6.89
C VAL A 55 -4.14 17.25 -6.88
N LYS A 56 -5.30 16.91 -6.27
CA LYS A 56 -6.47 17.80 -6.22
C LYS A 56 -6.27 19.01 -5.31
N LEU A 57 -5.68 18.80 -4.14
CA LEU A 57 -5.50 19.86 -3.14
C LEU A 57 -4.27 20.72 -3.38
N ARG A 58 -3.28 20.22 -4.11
CA ARG A 58 -2.00 20.91 -4.41
C ARG A 58 -1.27 21.41 -3.16
N ILE A 59 -1.35 20.68 -2.07
CA ILE A 59 -0.62 20.92 -0.83
C ILE A 59 0.45 19.84 -0.62
N PRO A 60 1.44 20.05 0.25
CA PRO A 60 2.50 19.07 0.49
C PRO A 60 1.94 17.68 0.79
N SER A 61 2.53 16.65 0.19
CA SER A 61 2.07 15.26 0.33
C SER A 61 2.03 14.79 1.77
N MET A 62 2.99 15.23 2.59
CA MET A 62 3.05 14.96 4.03
C MET A 62 1.75 15.32 4.77
N ILE A 63 1.20 16.50 4.48
CA ILE A 63 -0.02 17.00 5.15
C ILE A 63 -1.23 16.17 4.71
N VAL A 64 -1.34 15.90 3.42
CA VAL A 64 -2.44 15.10 2.87
C VAL A 64 -2.44 13.69 3.44
N THR A 65 -1.28 13.02 3.37
CA THR A 65 -1.17 11.62 3.80
C THR A 65 -1.28 11.46 5.31
N ALA A 66 -0.79 12.43 6.10
CA ALA A 66 -0.97 12.43 7.55
C ALA A 66 -2.45 12.60 7.94
N GLY A 67 -3.17 13.52 7.29
CA GLY A 67 -4.61 13.70 7.51
C GLY A 67 -5.44 12.47 7.12
N LEU A 68 -5.12 11.86 5.98
CA LEU A 68 -5.78 10.64 5.51
C LEU A 68 -5.43 9.42 6.37
N ALA A 69 -4.22 9.35 6.96
CA ALA A 69 -3.83 8.29 7.87
C ALA A 69 -4.81 8.14 9.03
N LEU A 70 -5.21 9.26 9.67
CA LEU A 70 -6.18 9.25 10.77
C LEU A 70 -7.55 8.69 10.33
N ILE A 71 -7.96 8.98 9.10
CA ILE A 71 -9.20 8.44 8.53
C ILE A 71 -9.07 6.93 8.32
N TYR A 72 -7.96 6.47 7.77
CA TYR A 72 -7.72 5.04 7.54
C TYR A 72 -7.62 4.25 8.84
N GLU A 73 -6.99 4.81 9.88
CA GLU A 73 -6.96 4.22 11.21
C GLU A 73 -8.36 4.12 11.81
N SER A 74 -9.19 5.17 11.67
CA SER A 74 -10.55 5.15 12.13
C SER A 74 -11.39 4.09 11.41
N ILE A 75 -11.24 3.95 10.09
CA ILE A 75 -11.89 2.91 9.30
C ILE A 75 -11.41 1.52 9.75
N ALA A 76 -10.11 1.34 9.94
CA ALA A 76 -9.52 0.09 10.38
C ALA A 76 -10.07 -0.32 11.76
N ASN A 77 -10.14 0.62 12.72
CA ASN A 77 -10.73 0.41 14.05
C ASN A 77 -12.20 0.02 13.97
N TYR A 78 -12.98 0.71 13.15
CA TYR A 78 -14.39 0.40 12.95
C TYR A 78 -14.59 -1.00 12.35
N MET A 79 -13.82 -1.36 11.33
CA MET A 79 -13.88 -2.68 10.68
C MET A 79 -13.40 -3.80 11.60
N ALA A 80 -12.40 -3.54 12.44
CA ALA A 80 -11.93 -4.50 13.45
C ALA A 80 -12.96 -4.73 14.56
N GLY A 81 -13.94 -3.81 14.75
CA GLY A 81 -14.92 -3.89 15.82
C GLY A 81 -14.30 -3.78 17.22
N GLY A 82 -13.13 -3.15 17.35
CA GLY A 82 -12.38 -3.06 18.60
C GLY A 82 -11.77 -4.38 19.07
N VAL A 83 -11.79 -5.41 18.21
CA VAL A 83 -11.26 -6.75 18.52
C VAL A 83 -10.03 -7.03 17.69
N GLU A 84 -9.08 -7.73 18.29
CA GLU A 84 -7.89 -8.21 17.60
C GLU A 84 -8.26 -9.14 16.44
N GLN A 85 -7.86 -8.79 15.23
CA GLN A 85 -8.08 -9.63 14.06
C GLN A 85 -6.99 -10.70 14.01
N THR A 86 -7.39 -11.96 14.15
CA THR A 86 -6.46 -13.11 14.15
C THR A 86 -6.58 -13.93 12.88
N LEU A 87 -5.44 -14.29 12.31
CA LEU A 87 -5.40 -15.17 11.14
C LEU A 87 -5.33 -16.64 11.58
N PRO A 88 -6.19 -17.54 11.05
CA PRO A 88 -6.12 -18.96 11.32
C PRO A 88 -4.74 -19.56 11.01
N SER A 89 -4.31 -20.54 11.80
CA SER A 89 -2.99 -21.19 11.63
C SER A 89 -2.77 -21.77 10.23
N SER A 90 -3.83 -22.21 9.57
CA SER A 90 -3.80 -22.72 8.19
C SER A 90 -3.38 -21.66 7.14
N LEU A 91 -3.59 -20.38 7.43
CA LEU A 91 -3.30 -19.26 6.50
C LEU A 91 -2.00 -18.51 6.86
N ARG A 92 -1.25 -18.96 7.87
CA ARG A 92 -0.01 -18.31 8.33
C ARG A 92 1.24 -18.73 7.56
N ALA A 93 1.15 -19.67 6.62
CA ALA A 93 2.33 -20.17 5.90
C ALA A 93 3.11 -19.08 5.14
N LEU A 94 2.43 -18.01 4.70
CA LEU A 94 3.08 -16.87 4.04
C LEU A 94 3.92 -16.02 5.00
N GLY A 95 3.66 -16.06 6.30
CA GLY A 95 4.46 -15.37 7.31
C GLY A 95 5.60 -16.21 7.90
N GLN A 96 5.62 -17.52 7.63
CA GLN A 96 6.64 -18.45 8.12
C GLN A 96 7.69 -18.74 7.06
N MET A 97 8.87 -19.20 7.49
CA MET A 97 9.89 -19.66 6.55
C MET A 97 9.44 -20.96 5.84
N PRO A 98 9.63 -21.08 4.52
CA PRO A 98 10.24 -20.14 3.58
C PRO A 98 9.27 -19.14 2.93
N GLY A 99 7.96 -19.16 3.24
CA GLY A 99 6.91 -18.39 2.57
C GLY A 99 7.15 -16.87 2.61
N ASN A 100 7.59 -16.34 3.75
CA ASN A 100 7.87 -14.92 3.91
C ASN A 100 9.00 -14.42 2.98
N ILE A 101 10.07 -15.20 2.83
CA ILE A 101 11.19 -14.87 1.94
C ILE A 101 10.74 -14.91 0.49
N ILE A 102 9.97 -15.92 0.11
CA ILE A 102 9.45 -16.07 -1.27
C ILE A 102 8.58 -14.87 -1.64
N LEU A 103 7.63 -14.49 -0.77
CA LEU A 103 6.76 -13.34 -1.03
C LEU A 103 7.55 -12.03 -1.11
N ALA A 104 8.52 -11.82 -0.21
CA ALA A 104 9.37 -10.64 -0.22
C ALA A 104 10.22 -10.56 -1.52
N VAL A 105 10.82 -11.68 -1.95
CA VAL A 105 11.62 -11.74 -3.18
C VAL A 105 10.74 -11.49 -4.42
N ILE A 106 9.55 -12.09 -4.48
CA ILE A 106 8.61 -11.86 -5.59
C ILE A 106 8.22 -10.37 -5.66
N THR A 107 7.86 -9.77 -4.51
CA THR A 107 7.51 -8.35 -4.44
C THR A 107 8.67 -7.46 -4.87
N PHE A 108 9.90 -7.80 -4.45
CA PHE A 108 11.11 -7.08 -4.86
C PHE A 108 11.37 -7.18 -6.37
N ILE A 109 11.25 -8.38 -6.96
CA ILE A 109 11.43 -8.60 -8.40
C ILE A 109 10.41 -7.80 -9.20
N ILE A 110 9.14 -7.79 -8.78
CA ILE A 110 8.08 -7.02 -9.42
C ILE A 110 8.39 -5.52 -9.34
N ALA A 111 8.77 -5.01 -8.15
CA ALA A 111 9.13 -3.61 -7.96
C ALA A 111 10.32 -3.21 -8.83
N TYR A 112 11.37 -4.03 -8.84
CA TYR A 112 12.56 -3.84 -9.67
C TYR A 112 12.20 -3.81 -11.15
N GLY A 113 11.36 -4.76 -11.60
CA GLY A 113 10.87 -4.82 -12.98
C GLY A 113 10.10 -3.56 -13.39
N ILE A 114 9.17 -3.12 -12.55
CA ILE A 114 8.37 -1.92 -12.83
C ILE A 114 9.25 -0.67 -12.92
N LEU A 115 10.21 -0.50 -12.00
CA LEU A 115 11.05 0.69 -11.94
C LEU A 115 12.11 0.73 -13.04
N ASN A 116 12.69 -0.41 -13.43
CA ASN A 116 13.82 -0.43 -14.37
C ASN A 116 13.44 -0.74 -15.80
N TYR A 117 12.35 -1.48 -16.04
CA TYR A 117 11.99 -1.95 -17.37
C TYR A 117 10.70 -1.35 -17.93
N THR A 118 10.03 -0.45 -17.19
CA THR A 118 8.80 0.20 -17.69
C THR A 118 8.96 1.70 -17.88
N LYS A 119 8.08 2.27 -18.70
CA LYS A 119 7.99 3.74 -18.89
C LYS A 119 7.69 4.47 -17.57
N PHE A 120 7.09 3.77 -16.61
CA PHE A 120 6.80 4.34 -15.29
C PHE A 120 8.09 4.77 -14.60
N GLY A 121 9.09 3.89 -14.51
CA GLY A 121 10.36 4.22 -13.87
C GLY A 121 11.11 5.36 -14.59
N THR A 122 11.15 5.34 -15.94
CA THR A 122 11.78 6.42 -16.71
C THR A 122 11.13 7.76 -16.45
N TYR A 123 9.80 7.83 -16.46
CA TYR A 123 9.07 9.09 -16.23
C TYR A 123 9.15 9.54 -14.77
N THR A 124 9.13 8.60 -13.81
CA THR A 124 9.36 8.91 -12.41
C THR A 124 10.72 9.55 -12.17
N TYR A 125 11.76 9.01 -12.81
CA TYR A 125 13.10 9.58 -12.76
C TYR A 125 13.17 10.99 -13.40
N ALA A 126 12.54 11.18 -14.56
CA ALA A 126 12.49 12.46 -15.25
C ALA A 126 11.77 13.54 -14.41
N ILE A 127 10.62 13.19 -13.80
CA ILE A 127 9.84 14.07 -12.91
C ILE A 127 10.65 14.43 -11.67
N GLY A 128 11.35 13.45 -11.08
CA GLY A 128 12.18 13.65 -9.89
C GLY A 128 13.42 14.50 -10.15
N SER A 129 13.90 14.55 -11.40
CA SER A 129 15.02 15.40 -11.79
C SER A 129 14.60 16.85 -11.96
N ASP A 130 13.55 17.11 -12.75
CA ASP A 130 12.95 18.43 -12.94
C ASP A 130 11.51 18.29 -13.44
N GLU A 131 10.57 18.65 -12.57
CA GLU A 131 9.13 18.55 -12.85
C GLU A 131 8.69 19.48 -13.99
N PHE A 132 9.30 20.69 -14.09
CA PHE A 132 8.96 21.66 -15.10
C PHE A 132 9.44 21.21 -16.49
N VAL A 133 10.65 20.67 -16.56
CA VAL A 133 11.20 20.10 -17.80
C VAL A 133 10.38 18.90 -18.25
N ALA A 134 10.05 17.97 -17.33
CA ALA A 134 9.24 16.80 -17.64
C ALA A 134 7.87 17.19 -18.21
N LYS A 135 7.22 18.22 -17.63
CA LYS A 135 5.94 18.74 -18.12
C LYS A 135 6.04 19.34 -19.52
N ASN A 136 7.11 20.09 -19.79
CA ASN A 136 7.38 20.67 -21.13
C ASN A 136 7.66 19.61 -22.19
N MET A 137 8.17 18.44 -21.80
CA MET A 137 8.35 17.27 -22.65
C MET A 137 7.04 16.48 -22.90
N GLY A 138 5.89 16.98 -22.41
CA GLY A 138 4.59 16.37 -22.61
C GLY A 138 4.24 15.24 -21.61
N ILE A 139 5.02 15.08 -20.54
CA ILE A 139 4.72 14.08 -19.50
C ILE A 139 3.59 14.61 -18.61
N ASN A 140 2.54 13.82 -18.42
CA ASN A 140 1.46 14.17 -17.50
C ASN A 140 1.89 13.85 -16.05
N VAL A 141 2.53 14.84 -15.41
CA VAL A 141 3.12 14.72 -14.08
C VAL A 141 2.09 14.29 -13.03
N ASP A 142 0.89 14.89 -13.05
CA ASP A 142 -0.16 14.58 -12.07
C ASP A 142 -0.57 13.10 -12.13
N LYS A 143 -0.72 12.56 -13.35
CA LYS A 143 -1.05 11.15 -13.55
C LYS A 143 0.04 10.21 -12.99
N PHE A 144 1.31 10.56 -13.22
CA PHE A 144 2.42 9.74 -12.73
C PHE A 144 2.59 9.83 -11.21
N LYS A 145 2.30 10.98 -10.60
CA LYS A 145 2.24 11.12 -9.14
C LYS A 145 1.16 10.23 -8.53
N VAL A 146 -0.06 10.22 -9.09
CA VAL A 146 -1.12 9.31 -8.63
C VAL A 146 -0.72 7.84 -8.81
N LEU A 147 -0.15 7.46 -9.95
CA LEU A 147 0.31 6.10 -10.19
C LEU A 147 1.41 5.67 -9.21
N ALA A 148 2.29 6.58 -8.80
CA ALA A 148 3.31 6.32 -7.79
C ALA A 148 2.68 5.97 -6.43
N PHE A 149 1.66 6.72 -6.01
CA PHE A 149 0.92 6.41 -4.79
C PHE A 149 0.15 5.08 -4.86
N ILE A 150 -0.45 4.75 -6.01
CA ILE A 150 -1.13 3.46 -6.21
C ILE A 150 -0.14 2.31 -6.10
N LEU A 151 1.01 2.41 -6.77
CA LEU A 151 2.03 1.37 -6.73
C LEU A 151 2.63 1.18 -5.33
N SER A 152 2.99 2.28 -4.66
CA SER A 152 3.49 2.20 -3.29
C SER A 152 2.43 1.60 -2.36
N GLY A 153 1.16 2.01 -2.50
CA GLY A 153 0.05 1.45 -1.73
C GLY A 153 -0.13 -0.06 -1.96
N ALA A 154 -0.01 -0.53 -3.21
CA ALA A 154 -0.05 -1.96 -3.53
C ALA A 154 1.09 -2.74 -2.86
N PHE A 155 2.30 -2.18 -2.80
CA PHE A 155 3.43 -2.80 -2.08
C PHE A 155 3.22 -2.79 -0.57
N PHE A 156 2.60 -1.75 0.01
CA PHE A 156 2.21 -1.75 1.42
C PHE A 156 1.14 -2.82 1.70
N GLY A 157 0.21 -3.05 0.76
CA GLY A 157 -0.73 -4.16 0.83
C GLY A 157 -0.05 -5.53 0.83
N ALA A 158 0.99 -5.72 0.02
CA ALA A 158 1.80 -6.95 0.06
C ALA A 158 2.56 -7.09 1.40
N MET A 159 3.08 -6.00 1.95
CA MET A 159 3.69 -5.98 3.29
C MET A 159 2.67 -6.30 4.38
N ALA A 160 1.43 -5.86 4.24
CA ALA A 160 0.34 -6.16 5.16
C ALA A 160 0.08 -7.68 5.28
N VAL A 161 0.14 -8.42 4.15
CA VAL A 161 0.06 -9.89 4.13
C VAL A 161 1.15 -10.51 4.99
N LEU A 162 2.40 -10.05 4.84
CA LEU A 162 3.53 -10.55 5.64
C LEU A 162 3.33 -10.25 7.12
N THR A 163 2.92 -9.02 7.44
CA THR A 163 2.79 -8.54 8.81
C THR A 163 1.71 -9.34 9.57
N ILE A 164 0.52 -9.54 8.99
CA ILE A 164 -0.54 -10.30 9.65
C ILE A 164 -0.26 -11.80 9.70
N SER A 165 0.42 -12.33 8.69
CA SER A 165 0.79 -13.75 8.66
C SER A 165 1.91 -14.08 9.63
N TYR A 166 2.85 -13.17 9.88
CA TYR A 166 3.94 -13.32 10.83
C TYR A 166 3.49 -13.07 12.28
N GLY A 167 2.82 -11.94 12.52
CA GLY A 167 2.35 -11.54 13.84
C GLY A 167 1.15 -12.33 14.35
N SER A 168 0.52 -13.11 13.48
CA SER A 168 -0.70 -13.88 13.75
C SER A 168 -1.94 -13.06 14.17
N SER A 169 -1.77 -11.79 14.50
CA SER A 169 -2.84 -10.88 14.88
C SER A 169 -2.47 -9.42 14.56
N MET A 170 -3.49 -8.62 14.32
CA MET A 170 -3.37 -7.16 14.17
C MET A 170 -4.38 -6.48 15.06
N VAL A 171 -3.91 -5.53 15.85
CA VAL A 171 -4.75 -4.60 16.62
C VAL A 171 -4.76 -3.28 15.86
N ALA A 172 -5.94 -2.76 15.56
CA ALA A 172 -6.05 -1.38 15.16
C ALA A 172 -5.76 -0.53 16.42
N VAL A 173 -4.72 0.29 16.35
CA VAL A 173 -4.25 1.07 17.51
C VAL A 173 -5.35 2.05 17.91
N THR A 174 -5.94 1.83 19.09
CA THR A 174 -6.75 2.85 19.76
C THR A 174 -5.78 3.80 20.44
N GLY A 175 -5.56 4.99 19.84
CA GLY A 175 -4.86 6.09 20.50
C GLY A 175 -5.67 6.67 21.62
#